data_fa9689c36282840918c142b5a3e9afb2
#
_entry.id   fa9689c36282840918c142b5a3e9afb2
#
_cell.length_a   1.000
_cell.length_b   1.000
_cell.length_c   1.000
_cell.angle_alpha   90.00
_cell.angle_beta   90.00
_cell.angle_gamma   90.00
#
_symmetry.space_group_name_H-M   'P 1'
#
loop_
_entity.id
_entity.type
_entity.pdbx_description
1 polymer ?
#
loop_
_entity_poly.entity_id
_entity_poly.type
_entity_poly.pdbx_seq_one_letter_code
_entity_poly.pdbx_strand_id
1 'polypeptide(L)'
;YEPVVVEDSAFVGGRDGVYTHRADGVVVRDNRMRDGRYGVHEMYTDDALVRNNTVRDANAGVIVMTRPTGNLVVGNDVRGSKTGVSTAGSNSYFARNVVVDNGYGFAVLGLQSLVAENTVVGNEIGLRGEASLPTNLVTRNDVVDNGRPVLSRLGSLRVWTVGDTGNYWGALPGSGDGATYDRPYRATGGVDGRIHDAPGAYTLARSPATGLLRAVQGSVPGLRSTGIVDTAPLTEPARPDALAAARNASELSAS
;
A
#
# COMPACT_ATOMS: atom_id res chain seq x y z
N TYR A 1 -18.91 25.63 -12.36
CA TYR A 1 -17.79 26.15 -11.54
C TYR A 1 -16.53 25.51 -12.09
N GLU A 2 -15.48 26.33 -12.31
CA GLU A 2 -14.15 25.79 -12.62
C GLU A 2 -13.54 25.19 -11.35
N PRO A 3 -12.83 24.05 -11.45
CA PRO A 3 -12.18 23.46 -10.29
C PRO A 3 -11.07 24.38 -9.77
N VAL A 4 -10.87 24.42 -8.45
CA VAL A 4 -9.70 25.05 -7.85
C VAL A 4 -8.48 24.20 -8.15
N VAL A 5 -7.43 24.80 -8.69
CA VAL A 5 -6.19 24.08 -9.06
C VAL A 5 -5.02 24.65 -8.25
N VAL A 6 -4.25 23.74 -7.62
CA VAL A 6 -2.98 24.04 -6.96
C VAL A 6 -1.91 23.24 -7.68
N GLU A 7 -1.03 23.91 -8.41
CA GLU A 7 -0.05 23.25 -9.27
C GLU A 7 1.32 23.94 -9.26
N ASP A 8 2.36 23.21 -9.67
CA ASP A 8 3.73 23.66 -9.92
C ASP A 8 4.33 24.49 -8.76
N SER A 9 3.88 24.24 -7.55
CA SER A 9 4.23 25.02 -6.36
C SER A 9 5.14 24.25 -5.40
N ALA A 10 5.92 24.98 -4.61
CA ALA A 10 6.78 24.44 -3.57
C ALA A 10 6.35 24.91 -2.18
N PHE A 11 6.13 23.97 -1.27
CA PHE A 11 5.74 24.22 0.10
C PHE A 11 6.81 23.64 1.03
N VAL A 12 7.34 24.44 1.92
CA VAL A 12 8.40 24.05 2.86
C VAL A 12 8.01 24.41 4.29
N GLY A 13 8.00 23.42 5.16
CA GLY A 13 7.57 23.60 6.54
C GLY A 13 6.07 23.85 6.66
N GLY A 14 5.68 24.42 7.79
CA GLY A 14 4.30 24.76 8.05
C GLY A 14 3.44 23.58 8.53
N ARG A 15 2.13 23.81 8.57
CA ARG A 15 1.20 22.78 9.03
C ARG A 15 0.87 21.80 7.91
N ASP A 16 0.31 22.27 6.82
CA ASP A 16 -0.09 21.46 5.67
C ASP A 16 0.36 22.16 4.39
N GLY A 17 0.89 21.41 3.42
CA GLY A 17 1.26 21.97 2.12
C GLY A 17 0.01 22.46 1.39
N VAL A 18 -0.95 21.56 1.17
CA VAL A 18 -2.28 21.90 0.67
C VAL A 18 -3.33 21.32 1.63
N TYR A 19 -4.20 22.17 2.14
CA TYR A 19 -5.34 21.78 2.96
C TYR A 19 -6.65 22.10 2.25
N THR A 20 -7.49 21.09 2.09
CA THR A 20 -8.81 21.25 1.51
C THR A 20 -9.89 20.87 2.53
N HIS A 21 -10.96 21.65 2.55
CA HIS A 21 -12.10 21.38 3.40
C HIS A 21 -13.38 21.71 2.63
N ARG A 22 -14.15 20.68 2.27
CA ARG A 22 -15.36 20.81 1.43
C ARG A 22 -15.09 21.56 0.13
N ALA A 23 -13.97 21.24 -0.50
CA ALA A 23 -13.53 21.82 -1.77
C ALA A 23 -13.63 20.77 -2.88
N ASP A 24 -14.85 20.32 -3.15
CA ASP A 24 -15.11 19.23 -4.07
C ASP A 24 -14.59 19.55 -5.49
N GLY A 25 -14.01 18.53 -6.13
CA GLY A 25 -13.42 18.67 -7.46
C GLY A 25 -12.07 19.39 -7.49
N VAL A 26 -11.44 19.67 -6.35
CA VAL A 26 -10.12 20.32 -6.33
C VAL A 26 -9.06 19.47 -7.05
N VAL A 27 -8.14 20.16 -7.73
CA VAL A 27 -6.98 19.55 -8.39
C VAL A 27 -5.70 19.99 -7.70
N VAL A 28 -4.94 19.04 -7.15
CA VAL A 28 -3.62 19.28 -6.54
C VAL A 28 -2.60 18.47 -7.32
N ARG A 29 -1.78 19.14 -8.12
CA ARG A 29 -0.86 18.44 -9.02
C ARG A 29 0.52 19.08 -9.14
N ASP A 30 1.51 18.22 -9.42
CA ASP A 30 2.87 18.64 -9.79
C ASP A 30 3.56 19.55 -8.76
N ASN A 31 3.14 19.48 -7.47
CA ASN A 31 3.69 20.25 -6.37
C ASN A 31 4.83 19.52 -5.66
N ARG A 32 5.71 20.28 -5.00
CA ARG A 32 6.75 19.78 -4.10
C ARG A 32 6.50 20.24 -2.68
N MET A 33 6.43 19.31 -1.74
CA MET A 33 6.11 19.57 -0.34
C MET A 33 7.12 18.89 0.56
N ARG A 34 7.61 19.57 1.59
CA ARG A 34 8.54 18.97 2.55
C ARG A 34 8.49 19.59 3.93
N ASP A 35 8.90 18.84 4.94
CA ASP A 35 9.07 19.29 6.32
C ASP A 35 7.78 19.85 6.96
N GLY A 36 6.61 19.44 6.44
CA GLY A 36 5.31 19.86 6.95
C GLY A 36 4.62 18.78 7.80
N ARG A 37 3.50 19.13 8.41
CA ARG A 37 2.67 18.11 9.06
C ARG A 37 2.09 17.15 8.02
N TYR A 38 1.43 17.67 6.99
CA TYR A 38 0.90 16.90 5.87
C TYR A 38 1.29 17.55 4.55
N GLY A 39 1.59 16.72 3.54
CA GLY A 39 1.77 17.21 2.19
C GLY A 39 0.42 17.68 1.64
N VAL A 40 -0.48 16.75 1.34
CA VAL A 40 -1.86 17.04 0.93
C VAL A 40 -2.81 16.51 2.00
N HIS A 41 -3.71 17.36 2.47
CA HIS A 41 -4.71 17.04 3.47
C HIS A 41 -6.12 17.34 2.95
N GLU A 42 -6.85 16.30 2.60
CA GLU A 42 -8.23 16.38 2.15
C GLU A 42 -9.19 16.04 3.29
N MET A 43 -10.08 16.96 3.58
CA MET A 43 -11.06 16.82 4.65
C MET A 43 -12.46 17.16 4.13
N TYR A 44 -13.39 16.19 4.15
CA TYR A 44 -14.74 16.31 3.59
C TYR A 44 -14.74 16.81 2.12
N THR A 45 -13.74 16.44 1.33
CA THR A 45 -13.55 16.91 -0.05
C THR A 45 -13.78 15.76 -1.01
N ASP A 46 -14.87 15.78 -1.74
CA ASP A 46 -15.23 14.76 -2.71
C ASP A 46 -14.62 15.07 -4.10
N ASP A 47 -14.45 14.03 -4.93
CA ASP A 47 -14.03 14.10 -6.32
C ASP A 47 -12.71 14.86 -6.56
N ALA A 48 -11.82 14.89 -5.58
CA ALA A 48 -10.52 15.55 -5.70
C ALA A 48 -9.54 14.72 -6.57
N LEU A 49 -8.69 15.43 -7.30
CA LEU A 49 -7.57 14.86 -8.04
C LEU A 49 -6.24 15.29 -7.39
N VAL A 50 -5.53 14.34 -6.76
CA VAL A 50 -4.17 14.54 -6.22
C VAL A 50 -3.19 13.77 -7.09
N ARG A 51 -2.41 14.47 -7.91
CA ARG A 51 -1.60 13.81 -8.93
C ARG A 51 -0.17 14.33 -8.99
N ASN A 52 0.79 13.42 -9.17
CA ASN A 52 2.21 13.73 -9.43
C ASN A 52 2.86 14.67 -8.41
N ASN A 53 2.37 14.72 -7.18
CA ASN A 53 3.02 15.51 -6.15
C ASN A 53 4.21 14.75 -5.55
N THR A 54 5.23 15.48 -5.17
CA THR A 54 6.39 14.98 -4.43
C THR A 54 6.30 15.43 -2.98
N VAL A 55 6.26 14.49 -2.04
CA VAL A 55 6.22 14.80 -0.61
C VAL A 55 7.42 14.17 0.10
N ARG A 56 8.10 14.92 0.94
CA ARG A 56 9.26 14.49 1.72
C ARG A 56 9.11 14.90 3.19
N ASP A 57 9.53 14.01 4.08
CA ASP A 57 9.76 14.29 5.51
C ASP A 57 8.56 14.92 6.22
N ALA A 58 7.34 14.41 5.97
CA ALA A 58 6.11 14.88 6.57
C ALA A 58 5.57 13.90 7.62
N ASN A 59 4.62 14.31 8.47
CA ASN A 59 3.90 13.33 9.28
C ASN A 59 3.02 12.43 8.39
N ALA A 60 2.39 13.00 7.33
CA ALA A 60 1.77 12.19 6.29
C ALA A 60 1.95 12.85 4.91
N GLY A 61 2.16 12.03 3.89
CA GLY A 61 2.30 12.50 2.51
C GLY A 61 0.97 12.97 1.94
N VAL A 62 0.07 12.05 1.69
CA VAL A 62 -1.30 12.34 1.24
C VAL A 62 -2.28 11.71 2.23
N ILE A 63 -3.12 12.53 2.80
CA ILE A 63 -4.11 12.07 3.77
C ILE A 63 -5.52 12.48 3.35
N VAL A 64 -6.37 11.48 3.15
CA VAL A 64 -7.78 11.62 2.85
C VAL A 64 -8.55 11.28 4.12
N MET A 65 -9.28 12.24 4.70
CA MET A 65 -9.93 12.10 6.00
C MET A 65 -11.43 12.43 5.94
N THR A 66 -12.17 11.86 6.91
CA THR A 66 -13.58 12.19 7.15
C THR A 66 -14.54 11.71 6.06
N ARG A 67 -14.23 10.54 5.48
CA ARG A 67 -15.05 9.81 4.53
C ARG A 67 -15.43 10.55 3.24
N PRO A 68 -14.52 11.27 2.60
CA PRO A 68 -14.82 11.80 1.28
C PRO A 68 -14.95 10.66 0.27
N THR A 69 -15.58 10.94 -0.86
CA THR A 69 -15.83 9.95 -1.92
C THR A 69 -15.25 10.40 -3.26
N GLY A 70 -14.99 9.44 -4.14
CA GLY A 70 -14.63 9.72 -5.53
C GLY A 70 -13.23 10.27 -5.77
N ASN A 71 -12.35 10.29 -4.77
CA ASN A 71 -11.03 10.90 -4.91
C ASN A 71 -10.07 10.05 -5.74
N LEU A 72 -9.27 10.71 -6.55
CA LEU A 72 -8.20 10.09 -7.35
C LEU A 72 -6.83 10.55 -6.84
N VAL A 73 -6.07 9.63 -6.23
CA VAL A 73 -4.72 9.88 -5.73
C VAL A 73 -3.74 9.07 -6.58
N VAL A 74 -3.08 9.70 -7.55
CA VAL A 74 -2.38 9.00 -8.62
C VAL A 74 -0.98 9.55 -8.86
N GLY A 75 0.02 8.66 -8.94
CA GLY A 75 1.37 9.01 -9.38
C GLY A 75 2.15 9.88 -8.40
N ASN A 76 1.75 9.99 -7.14
CA ASN A 76 2.49 10.77 -6.15
C ASN A 76 3.72 10.00 -5.65
N ASP A 77 4.78 10.73 -5.33
CA ASP A 77 6.03 10.21 -4.77
C ASP A 77 6.19 10.70 -3.32
N VAL A 78 6.05 9.78 -2.35
CA VAL A 78 6.05 10.09 -0.93
C VAL A 78 7.16 9.34 -0.20
N ARG A 79 8.07 10.06 0.47
CA ARG A 79 9.22 9.45 1.16
C ARG A 79 9.49 10.08 2.52
N GLY A 80 10.10 9.30 3.42
CA GLY A 80 10.59 9.78 4.71
C GLY A 80 9.49 10.23 5.67
N SER A 81 8.23 9.89 5.42
CA SER A 81 7.10 10.34 6.21
C SER A 81 6.68 9.30 7.25
N LYS A 82 6.00 9.70 8.32
CA LYS A 82 5.43 8.73 9.27
C LYS A 82 4.34 7.89 8.62
N THR A 83 3.53 8.48 7.74
CA THR A 83 2.55 7.76 6.91
C THR A 83 2.67 8.25 5.46
N GLY A 84 2.86 7.35 4.52
CA GLY A 84 2.92 7.70 3.11
C GLY A 84 1.56 8.18 2.61
N VAL A 85 0.62 7.27 2.42
CA VAL A 85 -0.74 7.57 1.92
C VAL A 85 -1.78 6.98 2.85
N SER A 86 -2.80 7.75 3.22
CA SER A 86 -3.95 7.28 4.00
C SER A 86 -5.23 7.38 3.19
N THR A 87 -5.98 6.26 3.11
CA THR A 87 -7.16 6.11 2.26
C THR A 87 -8.43 6.02 3.10
N ALA A 88 -8.72 7.00 3.96
CA ALA A 88 -9.92 6.94 4.80
C ALA A 88 -11.23 7.33 4.08
N GLY A 89 -11.16 7.62 2.79
CA GLY A 89 -12.31 7.85 1.91
C GLY A 89 -13.00 6.57 1.43
N SER A 90 -14.02 6.72 0.61
CA SER A 90 -14.71 5.61 -0.05
C SER A 90 -14.85 5.85 -1.56
N ASN A 91 -15.13 4.80 -2.33
CA ASN A 91 -15.27 4.86 -3.79
C ASN A 91 -14.13 5.63 -4.47
N SER A 92 -12.90 5.52 -3.95
CA SER A 92 -11.74 6.30 -4.36
C SER A 92 -10.71 5.41 -5.05
N TYR A 93 -9.83 6.03 -5.82
CA TYR A 93 -8.80 5.35 -6.59
C TYR A 93 -7.41 5.82 -6.17
N PHE A 94 -6.60 4.91 -5.66
CA PHE A 94 -5.23 5.14 -5.22
C PHE A 94 -4.28 4.31 -6.07
N ALA A 95 -3.63 4.93 -7.06
CA ALA A 95 -2.86 4.18 -8.03
C ALA A 95 -1.53 4.81 -8.41
N ARG A 96 -0.59 3.95 -8.80
CA ARG A 96 0.71 4.35 -9.35
C ARG A 96 1.51 5.28 -8.45
N ASN A 97 1.19 5.33 -7.16
CA ASN A 97 1.99 6.08 -6.21
C ASN A 97 3.28 5.30 -5.88
N VAL A 98 4.35 6.03 -5.64
CA VAL A 98 5.64 5.51 -5.17
C VAL A 98 5.80 5.95 -3.71
N VAL A 99 5.88 4.97 -2.81
CA VAL A 99 5.82 5.20 -1.35
C VAL A 99 7.01 4.50 -0.69
N VAL A 100 8.03 5.26 -0.31
CA VAL A 100 9.35 4.72 0.04
C VAL A 100 9.81 5.25 1.40
N ASP A 101 10.40 4.38 2.22
CA ASP A 101 11.05 4.73 3.50
C ASP A 101 10.15 5.49 4.46
N ASN A 102 8.88 5.10 4.57
CA ASN A 102 7.95 5.68 5.53
C ASN A 102 7.72 4.74 6.73
N GLY A 103 7.17 5.23 7.81
CA GLY A 103 6.72 4.37 8.91
C GLY A 103 5.59 3.45 8.45
N TYR A 104 4.52 3.99 7.92
CA TYR A 104 3.47 3.25 7.19
C TYR A 104 3.49 3.66 5.72
N GLY A 105 3.61 2.71 4.80
CA GLY A 105 3.50 3.01 3.38
C GLY A 105 2.07 3.45 3.03
N PHE A 106 1.13 2.51 3.03
CA PHE A 106 -0.30 2.80 2.85
C PHE A 106 -1.12 2.41 4.07
N ALA A 107 -1.99 3.30 4.52
CA ALA A 107 -3.04 3.00 5.48
C ALA A 107 -4.38 2.82 4.75
N VAL A 108 -4.75 1.57 4.45
CA VAL A 108 -5.99 1.20 3.76
C VAL A 108 -7.13 1.13 4.79
N LEU A 109 -7.79 2.26 5.01
CA LEU A 109 -8.79 2.46 6.06
C LEU A 109 -10.20 2.66 5.53
N GLY A 110 -10.33 3.15 4.30
CA GLY A 110 -11.61 3.44 3.64
C GLY A 110 -12.36 2.19 3.17
N LEU A 111 -13.43 2.41 2.43
CA LEU A 111 -14.30 1.36 1.92
C LEU A 111 -14.47 1.48 0.40
N GLN A 112 -14.77 0.38 -0.28
CA GLN A 112 -15.15 0.35 -1.69
C GLN A 112 -14.15 1.09 -2.61
N SER A 113 -12.89 1.12 -2.22
CA SER A 113 -11.83 1.82 -2.96
C SER A 113 -10.91 0.83 -3.67
N LEU A 114 -10.29 1.29 -4.75
CA LEU A 114 -9.28 0.53 -5.48
C LEU A 114 -7.89 1.06 -5.13
N VAL A 115 -7.03 0.16 -4.65
CA VAL A 115 -5.59 0.42 -4.39
C VAL A 115 -4.80 -0.46 -5.36
N ALA A 116 -4.27 0.13 -6.42
CA ALA A 116 -3.67 -0.65 -7.51
C ALA A 116 -2.38 -0.02 -8.08
N GLU A 117 -1.49 -0.86 -8.57
CA GLU A 117 -0.27 -0.45 -9.26
C GLU A 117 0.61 0.51 -8.44
N ASN A 118 0.55 0.47 -7.12
CA ASN A 118 1.43 1.27 -6.27
C ASN A 118 2.74 0.51 -6.00
N THR A 119 3.83 1.26 -5.87
CA THR A 119 5.16 0.74 -5.51
C THR A 119 5.45 1.14 -4.07
N VAL A 120 5.56 0.16 -3.17
CA VAL A 120 5.65 0.34 -1.71
C VAL A 120 6.90 -0.37 -1.21
N VAL A 121 7.97 0.38 -0.93
CA VAL A 121 9.33 -0.14 -0.70
C VAL A 121 9.97 0.47 0.55
N GLY A 122 10.71 -0.33 1.32
CA GLY A 122 11.55 0.16 2.41
C GLY A 122 10.80 0.74 3.62
N ASN A 123 9.47 0.60 3.68
CA ASN A 123 8.70 1.14 4.80
C ASN A 123 8.80 0.22 6.03
N GLU A 124 8.65 0.75 7.24
CA GLU A 124 8.56 -0.08 8.44
C GLU A 124 7.39 -1.06 8.32
N ILE A 125 6.24 -0.56 7.84
CA ILE A 125 5.06 -1.37 7.49
C ILE A 125 4.60 -0.95 6.10
N GLY A 126 4.59 -1.88 5.15
CA GLY A 126 4.18 -1.62 3.78
C GLY A 126 2.71 -1.19 3.69
N LEU A 127 1.80 -2.09 4.02
CA LEU A 127 0.36 -1.82 3.98
C LEU A 127 -0.28 -2.06 5.35
N ARG A 128 -1.10 -1.13 5.82
CA ARG A 128 -1.95 -1.29 7.00
C ARG A 128 -3.40 -1.50 6.56
N GLY A 129 -3.91 -2.72 6.71
CA GLY A 129 -5.25 -3.10 6.29
C GLY A 129 -6.23 -3.15 7.45
N GLU A 130 -6.85 -2.04 7.81
CA GLU A 130 -7.77 -1.94 8.96
C GLU A 130 -9.15 -1.37 8.59
N ALA A 131 -9.55 -1.45 7.32
CA ALA A 131 -10.90 -1.10 6.91
C ALA A 131 -11.94 -1.92 7.69
N SER A 132 -13.04 -1.30 8.09
CA SER A 132 -14.10 -1.96 8.87
C SER A 132 -14.76 -3.12 8.12
N LEU A 133 -14.86 -3.02 6.79
CA LEU A 133 -15.40 -4.06 5.90
C LEU A 133 -14.38 -4.43 4.83
N PRO A 134 -14.39 -5.67 4.32
CA PRO A 134 -13.44 -6.14 3.30
C PRO A 134 -13.89 -5.76 1.87
N THR A 135 -14.23 -4.50 1.65
CA THR A 135 -14.81 -4.03 0.38
C THR A 135 -13.80 -3.35 -0.54
N ASN A 136 -12.57 -3.14 -0.07
CA ASN A 136 -11.52 -2.56 -0.90
C ASN A 136 -10.93 -3.61 -1.84
N LEU A 137 -10.67 -3.18 -3.07
CA LEU A 137 -9.94 -3.95 -4.07
C LEU A 137 -8.46 -3.54 -4.00
N VAL A 138 -7.58 -4.51 -3.72
CA VAL A 138 -6.14 -4.28 -3.58
C VAL A 138 -5.42 -5.27 -4.50
N THR A 139 -4.84 -4.77 -5.59
CA THR A 139 -4.28 -5.61 -6.65
C THR A 139 -3.13 -4.92 -7.38
N ARG A 140 -2.23 -5.69 -7.98
CA ARG A 140 -1.12 -5.19 -8.81
C ARG A 140 -0.21 -4.18 -8.11
N ASN A 141 -0.13 -4.22 -6.77
CA ASN A 141 0.82 -3.40 -6.04
C ASN A 141 2.14 -4.17 -5.86
N ASP A 142 3.26 -3.47 -5.95
CA ASP A 142 4.58 -3.99 -5.63
C ASP A 142 4.90 -3.64 -4.17
N VAL A 143 4.88 -4.65 -3.29
CA VAL A 143 5.04 -4.48 -1.84
C VAL A 143 6.24 -5.29 -1.39
N VAL A 144 7.41 -4.68 -1.41
CA VAL A 144 8.67 -5.40 -1.20
C VAL A 144 9.62 -4.64 -0.26
N ASP A 145 10.55 -5.36 0.32
CA ASP A 145 11.64 -4.82 1.15
C ASP A 145 11.14 -3.96 2.32
N ASN A 146 9.89 -4.18 2.78
CA ASN A 146 9.33 -3.53 3.94
C ASN A 146 9.64 -4.34 5.21
N GLY A 147 9.86 -3.69 6.33
CA GLY A 147 10.10 -4.37 7.60
C GLY A 147 8.97 -5.34 7.98
N ARG A 148 7.75 -4.98 7.62
CA ARG A 148 6.58 -5.86 7.62
C ARG A 148 5.74 -5.56 6.37
N PRO A 149 5.51 -6.53 5.48
CA PRO A 149 4.72 -6.31 4.27
C PRO A 149 3.31 -5.79 4.56
N VAL A 150 2.63 -6.38 5.56
CA VAL A 150 1.26 -6.00 5.93
C VAL A 150 1.04 -6.07 7.43
N LEU A 151 0.32 -5.09 7.97
CA LEU A 151 -0.25 -5.10 9.31
C LEU A 151 -1.77 -5.13 9.22
N SER A 152 -2.40 -6.14 9.82
CA SER A 152 -3.84 -6.20 10.06
C SER A 152 -4.08 -6.74 11.46
N ARG A 153 -4.70 -5.97 12.32
CA ARG A 153 -4.92 -6.34 13.73
C ARG A 153 -6.33 -6.82 14.02
N LEU A 154 -7.31 -6.35 13.27
CA LEU A 154 -8.73 -6.56 13.55
C LEU A 154 -9.52 -6.76 12.25
N GLY A 155 -10.66 -7.43 12.37
CA GLY A 155 -11.66 -7.52 11.32
C GLY A 155 -11.71 -8.87 10.60
N SER A 156 -12.53 -8.93 9.56
CA SER A 156 -12.75 -10.11 8.73
C SER A 156 -11.54 -10.41 7.83
N LEU A 157 -11.47 -11.64 7.35
CA LEU A 157 -10.52 -12.01 6.30
C LEU A 157 -10.71 -11.09 5.07
N ARG A 158 -9.62 -10.56 4.56
CA ARG A 158 -9.58 -9.74 3.36
C ARG A 158 -8.88 -10.51 2.25
N VAL A 159 -9.52 -10.61 1.11
CA VAL A 159 -8.90 -11.18 -0.09
C VAL A 159 -8.43 -9.99 -0.94
N TRP A 160 -7.12 -9.90 -1.13
CA TRP A 160 -6.47 -8.86 -1.91
C TRP A 160 -6.04 -9.41 -3.28
N THR A 161 -7.03 -9.81 -4.03
CA THR A 161 -6.93 -10.30 -5.40
C THR A 161 -8.17 -9.82 -6.14
N VAL A 162 -8.02 -9.41 -7.37
CA VAL A 162 -9.11 -9.00 -8.25
C VAL A 162 -9.08 -9.86 -9.51
N GLY A 163 -10.15 -10.64 -9.74
CA GLY A 163 -10.10 -11.68 -10.76
C GLY A 163 -8.97 -12.67 -10.47
N ASP A 164 -8.08 -12.85 -11.41
CA ASP A 164 -6.92 -13.74 -11.32
C ASP A 164 -5.61 -12.99 -11.05
N THR A 165 -5.68 -11.76 -10.50
CA THR A 165 -4.52 -10.91 -10.33
C THR A 165 -4.44 -10.34 -8.91
N GLY A 166 -3.39 -10.70 -8.19
CA GLY A 166 -3.07 -10.19 -6.86
C GLY A 166 -1.99 -9.11 -6.86
N ASN A 167 -1.07 -9.17 -5.91
CA ASN A 167 0.00 -8.23 -5.72
C ASN A 167 1.36 -8.94 -5.81
N TYR A 168 2.42 -8.19 -6.05
CA TYR A 168 3.79 -8.67 -5.99
C TYR A 168 4.36 -8.46 -4.57
N TRP A 169 4.79 -9.55 -3.95
CA TRP A 169 5.31 -9.58 -2.57
C TRP A 169 6.81 -9.89 -2.51
N GLY A 170 7.51 -9.75 -3.64
CA GLY A 170 8.86 -10.24 -3.81
C GLY A 170 8.88 -11.69 -4.31
N ALA A 171 10.05 -12.28 -4.34
CA ALA A 171 10.23 -13.67 -4.75
C ALA A 171 9.67 -14.63 -3.69
N LEU A 172 8.51 -15.18 -3.95
CA LEU A 172 7.86 -16.14 -3.05
C LEU A 172 8.38 -17.58 -3.29
N PRO A 173 8.45 -18.40 -2.22
CA PRO A 173 8.77 -19.81 -2.39
C PRO A 173 7.60 -20.55 -3.01
N GLY A 174 7.80 -21.12 -4.19
CA GLY A 174 6.77 -21.85 -4.95
C GLY A 174 7.11 -21.98 -6.41
N SER A 175 6.25 -22.63 -7.17
CA SER A 175 6.29 -22.64 -8.63
C SER A 175 5.24 -21.66 -9.15
N GLY A 176 5.59 -20.92 -10.19
CA GLY A 176 4.67 -20.13 -10.97
C GLY A 176 4.91 -20.46 -12.44
N ASP A 177 3.90 -20.99 -13.11
CA ASP A 177 3.98 -21.32 -14.54
C ASP A 177 3.45 -20.18 -15.42
N GLY A 178 3.42 -18.98 -14.91
CA GLY A 178 2.86 -17.83 -15.60
C GLY A 178 2.98 -16.54 -14.79
N ALA A 179 2.02 -15.65 -14.95
CA ALA A 179 2.00 -14.34 -14.31
C ALA A 179 1.78 -14.38 -12.78
N THR A 180 1.29 -15.52 -12.24
CA THR A 180 0.98 -15.68 -10.82
C THR A 180 1.56 -16.98 -10.26
N TYR A 181 1.82 -17.00 -8.96
CA TYR A 181 2.18 -18.23 -8.25
C TYR A 181 0.98 -19.16 -8.13
N ASP A 182 1.27 -20.46 -8.13
CA ASP A 182 0.29 -21.57 -8.07
C ASP A 182 -0.42 -21.70 -6.72
N ARG A 183 -0.07 -20.91 -5.73
CA ARG A 183 -0.68 -20.96 -4.41
C ARG A 183 -0.81 -19.59 -3.73
N PRO A 184 -1.86 -19.44 -2.92
CA PRO A 184 -2.11 -18.21 -2.20
C PRO A 184 -0.97 -17.81 -1.25
N TYR A 185 -0.71 -16.53 -1.16
CA TYR A 185 0.15 -15.92 -0.16
C TYR A 185 -0.69 -15.30 0.97
N ARG A 186 -0.28 -15.54 2.21
CA ARG A 186 -0.89 -14.96 3.40
C ARG A 186 0.00 -13.87 3.96
N ALA A 187 -0.23 -12.64 3.54
CA ALA A 187 0.60 -11.50 3.89
C ALA A 187 0.72 -11.24 5.40
N THR A 188 -0.24 -11.69 6.20
CA THR A 188 -0.23 -11.61 7.67
C THR A 188 -0.04 -12.96 8.35
N GLY A 189 0.15 -14.03 7.59
CA GLY A 189 0.33 -15.38 8.11
C GLY A 189 1.71 -15.56 8.74
N GLY A 190 1.76 -15.96 10.03
CA GLY A 190 3.03 -16.19 10.73
C GLY A 190 3.90 -17.29 10.10
N VAL A 191 3.28 -18.30 9.46
CA VAL A 191 4.00 -19.39 8.77
C VAL A 191 4.57 -18.88 7.45
N ASP A 192 3.78 -18.22 6.64
CA ASP A 192 4.22 -17.74 5.32
C ASP A 192 5.27 -16.63 5.45
N GLY A 193 5.11 -15.69 6.37
CA GLY A 193 6.12 -14.66 6.62
C GLY A 193 7.47 -15.23 7.07
N ARG A 194 7.47 -16.19 8.02
CA ARG A 194 8.72 -16.82 8.48
C ARG A 194 9.40 -17.67 7.42
N ILE A 195 8.63 -18.30 6.54
CA ILE A 195 9.19 -19.07 5.43
C ILE A 195 9.79 -18.13 4.38
N HIS A 196 9.15 -17.01 4.09
CA HIS A 196 9.63 -16.03 3.13
C HIS A 196 11.02 -15.48 3.51
N ASP A 197 11.22 -15.18 4.79
CA ASP A 197 12.47 -14.60 5.29
C ASP A 197 13.55 -15.64 5.61
N ALA A 198 13.28 -16.94 5.48
CA ALA A 198 14.21 -17.99 5.87
C ALA A 198 15.18 -18.39 4.74
N PRO A 199 16.48 -18.55 5.03
CA PRO A 199 17.40 -19.21 4.09
C PRO A 199 16.88 -20.59 3.71
N GLY A 200 16.82 -20.89 2.41
CA GLY A 200 16.24 -22.15 1.91
C GLY A 200 14.72 -22.19 1.91
N ALA A 201 14.08 -21.03 1.90
CA ALA A 201 12.61 -20.85 1.87
C ALA A 201 11.90 -21.76 0.87
N TYR A 202 12.44 -21.93 -0.32
CA TYR A 202 11.87 -22.80 -1.35
C TYR A 202 11.74 -24.26 -0.91
N THR A 203 12.78 -24.82 -0.28
CA THR A 203 12.78 -26.19 0.24
C THR A 203 11.80 -26.35 1.39
N LEU A 204 11.78 -25.36 2.32
CA LEU A 204 10.84 -25.35 3.43
C LEU A 204 9.39 -25.26 2.96
N ALA A 205 9.10 -24.43 1.98
CA ALA A 205 7.74 -24.25 1.46
C ALA A 205 7.13 -25.54 0.87
N ARG A 206 7.96 -26.41 0.29
CA ARG A 206 7.57 -27.72 -0.26
C ARG A 206 7.57 -28.85 0.75
N SER A 207 8.02 -28.61 1.96
CA SER A 207 8.07 -29.62 3.00
C SER A 207 6.65 -30.02 3.45
N PRO A 208 6.36 -31.30 3.68
CA PRO A 208 5.08 -31.74 4.24
C PRO A 208 4.75 -31.09 5.58
N ALA A 209 5.77 -30.74 6.36
CA ALA A 209 5.61 -30.07 7.64
C ALA A 209 4.98 -28.69 7.53
N THR A 210 5.32 -27.90 6.50
CA THR A 210 4.69 -26.59 6.28
C THR A 210 3.25 -26.70 5.84
N GLY A 211 2.90 -27.73 5.06
CA GLY A 211 1.51 -28.06 4.72
C GLY A 211 0.69 -28.37 5.97
N LEU A 212 1.23 -29.20 6.87
CA LEU A 212 0.61 -29.51 8.16
C LEU A 212 0.45 -28.28 9.05
N LEU A 213 1.48 -27.45 9.18
CA LEU A 213 1.43 -26.22 9.96
C LEU A 213 0.35 -25.24 9.45
N ARG A 214 0.21 -25.09 8.13
CA ARG A 214 -0.86 -24.27 7.54
C ARG A 214 -2.24 -24.85 7.81
N ALA A 215 -2.40 -26.17 7.70
CA ALA A 215 -3.65 -26.84 8.03
C ALA A 215 -4.04 -26.65 9.48
N VAL A 216 -3.10 -26.79 10.41
CA VAL A 216 -3.31 -26.55 11.84
C VAL A 216 -3.67 -25.09 12.10
N GLN A 217 -2.93 -24.14 11.50
CA GLN A 217 -3.24 -22.71 11.60
C GLN A 217 -4.65 -22.37 11.09
N GLY A 218 -5.12 -23.06 10.04
CA GLY A 218 -6.46 -22.86 9.49
C GLY A 218 -7.59 -23.52 10.29
N SER A 219 -7.29 -24.58 11.05
CA SER A 219 -8.29 -25.40 11.74
C SER A 219 -8.48 -25.06 13.21
N VAL A 220 -7.49 -24.46 13.86
CA VAL A 220 -7.59 -24.13 15.30
C VAL A 220 -8.16 -22.73 15.50
N PRO A 221 -9.33 -22.59 16.17
CA PRO A 221 -9.84 -21.29 16.57
C PRO A 221 -8.82 -20.56 17.45
N GLY A 222 -8.50 -19.33 17.16
CA GLY A 222 -7.46 -18.55 17.84
C GLY A 222 -6.09 -18.57 17.14
N LEU A 223 -5.79 -19.57 16.32
CA LEU A 223 -4.70 -19.55 15.36
C LEU A 223 -5.17 -19.06 13.97
N ARG A 224 -6.48 -19.01 13.75
CA ARG A 224 -7.05 -18.39 12.55
C ARG A 224 -6.67 -16.92 12.54
N SER A 225 -5.67 -16.56 11.75
CA SER A 225 -5.39 -15.15 11.51
C SER A 225 -6.59 -14.53 10.78
N THR A 226 -7.24 -13.57 11.42
CA THR A 226 -8.02 -12.56 10.74
C THR A 226 -7.03 -11.79 9.89
N GLY A 227 -6.79 -12.24 8.66
CA GLY A 227 -5.62 -11.79 7.94
C GLY A 227 -5.95 -11.31 6.55
N ILE A 228 -4.91 -11.07 5.81
CA ILE A 228 -4.97 -10.71 4.41
C ILE A 228 -4.42 -11.89 3.61
N VAL A 229 -5.19 -12.32 2.63
CA VAL A 229 -4.82 -13.37 1.68
C VAL A 229 -4.79 -12.79 0.29
N ASP A 230 -3.73 -13.05 -0.42
CA ASP A 230 -3.63 -12.89 -1.86
C ASP A 230 -3.72 -14.27 -2.51
N THR A 231 -4.76 -14.50 -3.29
CA THR A 231 -5.03 -15.82 -3.88
C THR A 231 -4.30 -16.06 -5.20
N ALA A 232 -3.77 -15.01 -5.81
CA ALA A 232 -3.03 -15.06 -7.07
C ALA A 232 -1.85 -14.07 -7.05
N PRO A 233 -0.87 -14.26 -6.14
CA PRO A 233 0.27 -13.36 -6.04
C PRO A 233 1.08 -13.37 -7.32
N LEU A 234 1.56 -12.19 -7.73
CA LEU A 234 2.31 -12.01 -8.97
C LEU A 234 3.71 -12.62 -8.87
N THR A 235 4.19 -13.24 -9.95
CA THR A 235 5.56 -13.76 -10.08
C THR A 235 6.56 -12.65 -10.41
N GLU A 236 6.10 -11.57 -11.05
CA GLU A 236 6.90 -10.42 -11.44
C GLU A 236 6.25 -9.11 -10.97
N PRO A 237 7.04 -8.06 -10.77
CA PRO A 237 6.49 -6.75 -10.41
C PRO A 237 5.48 -6.25 -11.43
N ALA A 238 4.42 -5.61 -10.92
CA ALA A 238 3.44 -4.94 -11.78
C ALA A 238 4.05 -3.69 -12.45
N ARG A 239 5.04 -3.05 -11.80
CA ARG A 239 5.72 -1.86 -12.29
C ARG A 239 7.24 -1.98 -12.11
N PRO A 240 7.94 -2.80 -12.91
CA PRO A 240 9.35 -3.13 -12.71
C PRO A 240 10.27 -1.90 -12.70
N ASP A 241 10.07 -0.94 -13.60
CA ASP A 241 10.89 0.27 -13.67
C ASP A 241 10.71 1.17 -12.44
N ALA A 242 9.48 1.34 -11.97
CA ALA A 242 9.18 2.11 -10.77
C ALA A 242 9.74 1.43 -9.52
N LEU A 243 9.67 0.11 -9.46
CA LEU A 243 10.24 -0.68 -8.38
C LEU A 243 11.77 -0.55 -8.33
N ALA A 244 12.44 -0.67 -9.47
CA ALA A 244 13.88 -0.51 -9.54
C ALA A 244 14.34 0.89 -9.11
N ALA A 245 13.63 1.93 -9.57
CA ALA A 245 13.91 3.32 -9.17
C ALA A 245 13.66 3.55 -7.67
N ALA A 246 12.63 2.93 -7.09
CA ALA A 246 12.31 3.04 -5.67
C ALA A 246 13.37 2.36 -4.79
N ARG A 247 13.85 1.18 -5.17
CA ARG A 247 14.92 0.45 -4.47
C ARG A 247 16.22 1.23 -4.43
N ASN A 248 16.66 1.70 -5.61
CA ASN A 248 17.88 2.52 -5.70
C ASN A 248 17.81 3.77 -4.82
N ALA A 249 16.65 4.39 -4.73
CA ALA A 249 16.48 5.57 -3.90
C ALA A 249 16.48 5.23 -2.39
N SER A 250 15.92 4.08 -1.98
CA SER A 250 15.95 3.62 -0.57
C SER A 250 17.37 3.25 -0.13
N GLU A 251 18.16 2.59 -0.99
CA GLU A 251 19.55 2.28 -0.69
C GLU A 251 20.42 3.53 -0.49
N LEU A 252 20.18 4.58 -1.28
CA LEU A 252 20.90 5.84 -1.17
C LEU A 252 20.53 6.62 0.11
N SER A 253 19.33 6.43 0.65
CA SER A 253 18.91 7.07 1.90
C SER A 253 19.45 6.35 3.15
N ALA A 254 19.86 5.09 3.02
CA ALA A 254 20.38 4.26 4.11
C ALA A 254 21.92 4.32 4.25
N SER A 255 22.63 4.90 3.27
CA SER A 255 24.09 5.08 3.24
C SER A 255 24.50 6.42 3.83
#